data_77fc2e0a922d3cdeaff320be18d6665b
#
_entry.id   77fc2e0a922d3cdeaff320be18d6665b
#
_cell.length_a   1.000
_cell.length_b   1.000
_cell.length_c   1.000
_cell.angle_alpha   90.00
_cell.angle_beta   90.00
_cell.angle_gamma   90.00
#
_symmetry.space_group_name_H-M   'P 1'
#
loop_
_entity.id
_entity.type
_entity.pdbx_description
1 polymer ?
#
loop_
_entity_poly.entity_id
_entity_poly.type
_entity_poly.pdbx_seq_one_letter_code
_entity_poly.pdbx_strand_id
1 'polypeptide(L)'
;MNLKPEELVKALRFCGKHECITCPCDIDECSQMVYSAADQIERDQKEIEALRELAVADKEGRAIVLPCKVGHRVFALLDTDKHISECEVKQIGLGNEIGFVGLEPIGARGREYGVALNGFGKTVFLTREEAEKALAEMEGKKDG
;
A
#
# COMPACT_ATOMS: atom_id res chain seq x y z
N MET A 1 -31.63 13.90 -12.39
CA MET A 1 -30.56 14.65 -13.09
C MET A 1 -29.25 13.90 -12.94
N ASN A 2 -28.68 13.41 -14.04
CA ASN A 2 -27.32 12.83 -14.03
C ASN A 2 -26.33 13.94 -14.37
N LEU A 3 -26.00 14.76 -13.38
CA LEU A 3 -24.91 15.72 -13.50
C LEU A 3 -23.58 14.94 -13.46
N LYS A 4 -22.66 15.31 -14.32
CA LYS A 4 -21.29 14.81 -14.22
C LYS A 4 -20.66 15.31 -12.93
N PRO A 5 -19.71 14.56 -12.31
CA PRO A 5 -19.09 14.99 -11.06
C PRO A 5 -18.51 16.40 -11.08
N GLU A 6 -17.92 16.81 -12.21
CA GLU A 6 -17.37 18.17 -12.41
C GLU A 6 -18.46 19.26 -12.40
N GLU A 7 -19.62 18.94 -12.95
CA GLU A 7 -20.79 19.85 -12.96
C GLU A 7 -21.40 19.95 -11.57
N LEU A 8 -21.40 18.83 -10.83
CA LEU A 8 -21.86 18.80 -9.44
C LEU A 8 -20.96 19.65 -8.54
N VAL A 9 -19.64 19.53 -8.67
CA VAL A 9 -18.67 20.35 -7.91
C VAL A 9 -18.86 21.84 -8.21
N LYS A 10 -19.03 22.20 -9.49
CA LYS A 10 -19.31 23.60 -9.88
C LYS A 10 -20.62 24.11 -9.27
N ALA A 11 -21.67 23.29 -9.31
CA ALA A 11 -22.98 23.64 -8.74
C ALA A 11 -22.90 23.81 -7.22
N LEU A 12 -22.19 22.92 -6.51
CA LEU A 12 -21.98 23.02 -5.06
C LEU A 12 -21.18 24.29 -4.68
N ARG A 13 -20.10 24.58 -5.40
CA ARG A 13 -19.31 25.80 -5.15
C ARG A 13 -20.09 27.07 -5.46
N PHE A 14 -20.98 27.04 -6.44
CA PHE A 14 -21.86 28.14 -6.75
C PHE A 14 -22.90 28.37 -5.62
N CYS A 15 -23.50 27.28 -5.14
CA CYS A 15 -24.45 27.31 -4.05
C CYS A 15 -23.86 27.91 -2.76
N GLY A 16 -22.62 27.56 -2.42
CA GLY A 16 -21.90 28.08 -1.25
C GLY A 16 -21.56 29.59 -1.31
N LYS A 17 -21.66 30.23 -2.49
CA LYS A 17 -21.39 31.66 -2.68
C LYS A 17 -22.63 32.53 -2.65
N HIS A 18 -23.81 31.95 -2.74
CA HIS A 18 -25.08 32.69 -2.84
C HIS A 18 -25.92 32.50 -1.58
N GLU A 19 -26.50 33.58 -1.10
CA GLU A 19 -27.45 33.58 0.01
C GLU A 19 -28.70 32.79 -0.37
N CYS A 20 -28.89 31.65 0.27
CA CYS A 20 -30.11 30.84 0.10
C CYS A 20 -31.23 31.41 0.98
N ILE A 21 -32.07 32.28 0.44
CA ILE A 21 -33.18 32.94 1.16
C ILE A 21 -34.20 31.92 1.69
N THR A 22 -34.22 30.69 1.18
CA THR A 22 -35.21 29.66 1.54
C THR A 22 -34.64 28.49 2.33
N CYS A 23 -33.35 28.53 2.68
CA CYS A 23 -32.71 27.45 3.41
C CYS A 23 -32.97 27.56 4.92
N PRO A 24 -33.48 26.53 5.60
CA PRO A 24 -33.71 26.55 7.04
C PRO A 24 -32.40 26.44 7.86
N CYS A 25 -31.26 26.27 7.21
CA CYS A 25 -29.96 26.18 7.85
C CYS A 25 -29.32 27.56 7.98
N ASP A 26 -28.47 27.74 8.98
CA ASP A 26 -27.63 28.93 9.09
C ASP A 26 -26.73 29.05 7.85
N ILE A 27 -26.62 30.26 7.31
CA ILE A 27 -25.95 30.55 6.04
C ILE A 27 -24.47 30.11 6.12
N ASP A 28 -23.83 30.34 7.26
CA ASP A 28 -22.43 30.03 7.45
C ASP A 28 -22.19 28.50 7.53
N GLU A 29 -23.05 27.78 8.23
CA GLU A 29 -22.97 26.30 8.32
C GLU A 29 -23.26 25.63 6.97
N CYS A 30 -24.27 26.12 6.24
CA CYS A 30 -24.62 25.62 4.92
C CYS A 30 -23.47 25.83 3.93
N SER A 31 -22.85 26.98 3.92
CA SER A 31 -21.71 27.29 3.07
C SER A 31 -20.52 26.38 3.37
N GLN A 32 -20.18 26.17 4.64
CA GLN A 32 -19.09 25.27 5.05
C GLN A 32 -19.35 23.82 4.64
N MET A 33 -20.57 23.31 4.81
CA MET A 33 -20.93 21.95 4.38
C MET A 33 -20.80 21.77 2.87
N VAL A 34 -21.27 22.74 2.09
CA VAL A 34 -21.22 22.67 0.62
C VAL A 34 -19.77 22.71 0.12
N TYR A 35 -18.92 23.56 0.68
CA TYR A 35 -17.50 23.60 0.32
C TYR A 35 -16.77 22.32 0.73
N SER A 36 -17.04 21.81 1.93
CA SER A 36 -16.46 20.56 2.40
C SER A 36 -16.86 19.37 1.51
N ALA A 37 -18.13 19.31 1.10
CA ALA A 37 -18.60 18.27 0.17
C ALA A 37 -17.94 18.39 -1.21
N ALA A 38 -17.79 19.59 -1.75
CA ALA A 38 -17.12 19.82 -3.02
C ALA A 38 -15.64 19.37 -2.97
N ASP A 39 -14.93 19.72 -1.90
CA ASP A 39 -13.54 19.32 -1.71
C ASP A 39 -13.38 17.81 -1.52
N GLN A 40 -14.35 17.16 -0.88
CA GLN A 40 -14.34 15.69 -0.76
C GLN A 40 -14.55 15.03 -2.10
N ILE A 41 -15.51 15.48 -2.90
CA ILE A 41 -15.77 14.95 -4.24
C ILE A 41 -14.53 15.11 -5.14
N GLU A 42 -13.85 16.25 -5.08
CA GLU A 42 -12.63 16.47 -5.86
C GLU A 42 -11.49 15.53 -5.44
N ARG A 43 -11.35 15.27 -4.14
CA ARG A 43 -10.37 14.29 -3.62
C ARG A 43 -10.68 12.88 -4.08
N ASP A 44 -11.94 12.47 -3.94
CA ASP A 44 -12.39 11.14 -4.33
C ASP A 44 -12.22 10.91 -5.85
N GLN A 45 -12.47 11.95 -6.66
CA GLN A 45 -12.23 11.86 -8.10
C GLN A 45 -10.77 11.64 -8.47
N LYS A 46 -9.85 12.37 -7.82
CA LYS A 46 -8.42 12.19 -8.03
C LYS A 46 -7.95 10.79 -7.62
N GLU A 47 -8.48 10.29 -6.53
CA GLU A 47 -8.18 8.94 -6.06
C GLU A 47 -8.69 7.87 -7.02
N ILE A 48 -9.94 8.02 -7.51
CA ILE A 48 -10.53 7.13 -8.51
C ILE A 48 -9.72 7.13 -9.81
N GLU A 49 -9.25 8.28 -10.26
CA GLU A 49 -8.44 8.39 -11.47
C GLU A 49 -7.08 7.71 -11.30
N ALA A 50 -6.40 7.93 -10.18
CA ALA A 50 -5.16 7.25 -9.84
C ALA A 50 -5.32 5.73 -9.74
N LEU A 51 -6.41 5.26 -9.15
CA LEU A 51 -6.71 3.82 -9.08
C LEU A 51 -7.01 3.21 -10.46
N ARG A 52 -7.66 3.95 -11.35
CA ARG A 52 -7.89 3.52 -12.73
C ARG A 52 -6.58 3.40 -13.52
N GLU A 53 -5.69 4.37 -13.39
CA GLU A 53 -4.36 4.31 -14.02
C GLU A 53 -3.56 3.12 -13.52
N LEU A 54 -3.59 2.87 -12.21
CA LEU A 54 -2.94 1.71 -11.61
C LEU A 54 -3.52 0.39 -12.12
N ALA A 55 -4.86 0.29 -12.23
CA ALA A 55 -5.52 -0.90 -12.75
C ALA A 55 -5.20 -1.16 -14.23
N VAL A 56 -5.03 -0.10 -15.03
CA VAL A 56 -4.56 -0.24 -16.42
C VAL A 56 -3.11 -0.69 -16.45
N ALA A 57 -2.25 -0.10 -15.62
CA ALA A 57 -0.85 -0.50 -15.54
C ALA A 57 -0.67 -1.96 -15.10
N ASP A 58 -1.51 -2.44 -14.21
CA ASP A 58 -1.53 -3.85 -13.76
C ASP A 58 -1.93 -4.80 -14.92
N LYS A 59 -3.00 -4.48 -15.64
CA LYS A 59 -3.44 -5.27 -16.80
C LYS A 59 -2.40 -5.34 -17.92
N GLU A 60 -1.61 -4.28 -18.08
CA GLU A 60 -0.53 -4.21 -19.07
C GLU A 60 0.79 -4.82 -18.55
N GLY A 61 0.81 -5.33 -17.34
CA GLY A 61 2.00 -5.90 -16.69
C GLY A 61 3.07 -4.86 -16.36
N ARG A 62 2.71 -3.57 -16.29
CA ARG A 62 3.60 -2.46 -15.92
C ARG A 62 3.60 -2.15 -14.42
N ALA A 63 2.60 -2.65 -13.69
CA ALA A 63 2.52 -2.50 -12.24
C ALA A 63 3.20 -3.67 -11.54
N ILE A 64 4.08 -3.38 -10.62
CA ILE A 64 4.72 -4.36 -9.74
C ILE A 64 4.30 -4.05 -8.32
N VAL A 65 3.55 -4.97 -7.71
CA VAL A 65 3.18 -4.88 -6.30
C VAL A 65 4.33 -5.41 -5.47
N LEU A 66 4.99 -4.52 -4.74
CA LEU A 66 6.06 -4.88 -3.83
C LEU A 66 5.45 -5.33 -2.50
N PRO A 67 5.87 -6.48 -1.94
CA PRO A 67 5.37 -6.98 -0.67
C PRO A 67 5.80 -6.12 0.52
N CYS A 68 6.83 -5.30 0.36
CA CYS A 68 7.39 -4.47 1.42
C CYS A 68 7.97 -3.16 0.87
N LYS A 69 8.38 -2.28 1.77
CA LYS A 69 9.09 -1.02 1.47
C LYS A 69 10.46 -1.03 2.13
N VAL A 70 11.38 -0.23 1.61
CA VAL A 70 12.66 0.04 2.27
C VAL A 70 12.40 0.60 3.69
N GLY A 71 13.14 0.09 4.66
CA GLY A 71 12.96 0.39 6.08
C GLY A 71 11.94 -0.49 6.81
N HIS A 72 11.17 -1.33 6.11
CA HIS A 72 10.30 -2.31 6.77
C HIS A 72 11.11 -3.39 7.48
N ARG A 73 10.58 -3.85 8.60
CA ARG A 73 11.07 -5.04 9.28
C ARG A 73 10.39 -6.27 8.73
N VAL A 74 11.18 -7.27 8.46
CA VAL A 74 10.74 -8.58 7.95
C VAL A 74 11.44 -9.69 8.73
N PHE A 75 10.91 -10.88 8.66
CA PHE A 75 11.43 -12.06 9.35
C PHE A 75 11.89 -13.07 8.30
N ALA A 76 13.17 -13.41 8.32
CA ALA A 76 13.77 -14.23 7.29
C ALA A 76 14.37 -15.52 7.88
N LEU A 77 14.25 -16.60 7.14
CA LEU A 77 14.94 -17.87 7.36
C LEU A 77 16.22 -17.85 6.51
N LEU A 78 17.28 -17.21 7.00
CA LEU A 78 18.50 -16.94 6.24
C LEU A 78 19.50 -18.09 6.25
N ASP A 79 19.41 -18.98 7.23
CA ASP A 79 20.37 -20.07 7.43
C ASP A 79 19.70 -21.45 7.51
N THR A 80 20.49 -22.47 7.22
CA THR A 80 20.12 -23.87 7.39
C THR A 80 19.85 -24.25 8.86
N ASP A 81 20.21 -23.40 9.78
CA ASP A 81 20.12 -23.62 11.24
C ASP A 81 18.74 -23.34 11.84
N LYS A 82 17.71 -23.23 10.98
CA LYS A 82 16.32 -23.11 11.42
C LYS A 82 16.10 -21.90 12.36
N HIS A 83 16.80 -20.80 12.11
CA HIS A 83 16.71 -19.62 12.92
C HIS A 83 15.97 -18.50 12.18
N ILE A 84 15.00 -17.90 12.85
CA ILE A 84 14.28 -16.72 12.33
C ILE A 84 15.11 -15.50 12.67
N SER A 85 15.56 -14.79 11.63
CA SER A 85 16.28 -13.52 11.78
C SER A 85 15.35 -12.36 11.50
N GLU A 86 15.28 -11.42 12.43
CA GLU A 86 14.61 -10.13 12.19
C GLU A 86 15.55 -9.26 11.36
N CYS A 87 15.07 -8.79 10.22
CA CYS A 87 15.84 -8.03 9.25
C CYS A 87 15.15 -6.72 8.89
N GLU A 88 15.94 -5.74 8.51
CA GLU A 88 15.45 -4.50 7.90
C GLU A 88 15.68 -4.54 6.40
N VAL A 89 14.67 -4.13 5.63
CA VAL A 89 14.78 -3.99 4.18
C VAL A 89 15.63 -2.76 3.86
N LYS A 90 16.81 -2.96 3.27
CA LYS A 90 17.72 -1.86 2.92
C LYS A 90 17.56 -1.39 1.50
N GLN A 91 17.31 -2.31 0.57
CA GLN A 91 17.13 -1.98 -0.84
C GLN A 91 16.17 -2.95 -1.52
N ILE A 92 15.56 -2.48 -2.59
CA ILE A 92 14.73 -3.28 -3.48
C ILE A 92 15.24 -3.02 -4.89
N GLY A 93 15.67 -4.06 -5.57
CA GLY A 93 16.13 -4.02 -6.93
C GLY A 93 15.18 -4.76 -7.87
N LEU A 94 14.87 -4.15 -9.01
CA LEU A 94 14.09 -4.77 -10.07
C LEU A 94 15.04 -5.14 -11.20
N GLY A 95 15.30 -6.45 -11.37
CA GLY A 95 16.06 -6.96 -12.49
C GLY A 95 15.17 -7.28 -13.69
N ASN A 96 15.80 -7.71 -14.80
CA ASN A 96 15.07 -7.98 -16.04
C ASN A 96 14.08 -9.16 -15.93
N GLU A 97 14.32 -10.11 -15.03
CA GLU A 97 13.47 -11.30 -14.86
C GLU A 97 12.99 -11.49 -13.43
N ILE A 98 13.81 -11.18 -12.44
CA ILE A 98 13.51 -11.39 -11.02
C ILE A 98 13.96 -10.17 -10.23
N GLY A 99 13.06 -9.60 -9.45
CA GLY A 99 13.43 -8.59 -8.46
C GLY A 99 14.08 -9.22 -7.23
N PHE A 100 14.88 -8.43 -6.52
CA PHE A 100 15.51 -8.85 -5.27
C PHE A 100 15.31 -7.80 -4.17
N VAL A 101 15.43 -8.27 -2.94
CA VAL A 101 15.38 -7.44 -1.74
C VAL A 101 16.66 -7.66 -0.95
N GLY A 102 17.35 -6.58 -0.64
CA GLY A 102 18.48 -6.59 0.28
C GLY A 102 18.01 -6.49 1.72
N LEU A 103 18.36 -7.47 2.54
CA LEU A 103 18.00 -7.58 3.94
C LEU A 103 19.24 -7.46 4.83
N GLU A 104 19.17 -6.61 5.84
CA GLU A 104 20.21 -6.51 6.87
C GLU A 104 19.64 -7.02 8.21
N PRO A 105 20.20 -8.08 8.81
CA PRO A 105 19.76 -8.56 10.11
C PRO A 105 19.97 -7.51 11.19
N ILE A 106 18.99 -7.35 12.06
CA ILE A 106 19.07 -6.43 13.19
C ILE A 106 20.12 -6.94 14.17
N GLY A 107 21.11 -6.09 14.43
CA GLY A 107 22.26 -6.45 15.29
C GLY A 107 23.50 -6.94 14.56
N ALA A 108 23.42 -7.24 13.25
CA ALA A 108 24.56 -7.64 12.42
C ALA A 108 24.84 -6.62 11.31
N ARG A 109 25.13 -5.39 11.68
CA ARG A 109 25.39 -4.30 10.74
C ARG A 109 26.48 -4.65 9.74
N GLY A 110 26.21 -4.32 8.46
CA GLY A 110 27.15 -4.55 7.37
C GLY A 110 27.07 -5.95 6.74
N ARG A 111 26.15 -6.79 7.18
CA ARG A 111 25.81 -8.04 6.51
C ARG A 111 24.49 -7.90 5.77
N GLU A 112 24.56 -7.82 4.46
CA GLU A 112 23.39 -7.72 3.61
C GLU A 112 23.17 -9.05 2.89
N TYR A 113 21.93 -9.53 2.90
CA TYR A 113 21.49 -10.72 2.22
C TYR A 113 20.53 -10.37 1.10
N GLY A 114 20.83 -10.78 -0.12
CA GLY A 114 19.93 -10.63 -1.26
C GLY A 114 18.94 -11.79 -1.30
N VAL A 115 17.66 -11.50 -1.28
CA VAL A 115 16.57 -12.48 -1.41
C VAL A 115 15.73 -12.12 -2.61
N ALA A 116 15.40 -13.10 -3.45
CA ALA A 116 14.50 -12.88 -4.58
C ALA A 116 13.10 -12.51 -4.10
N LEU A 117 12.40 -11.64 -4.85
CA LEU A 117 11.03 -11.22 -4.50
C LEU A 117 10.05 -12.40 -4.35
N ASN A 118 10.25 -13.48 -5.10
CA ASN A 118 9.46 -14.70 -4.99
C ASN A 118 9.76 -15.54 -3.72
N GLY A 119 10.73 -15.12 -2.90
CA GLY A 119 11.02 -15.69 -1.58
C GLY A 119 10.07 -15.25 -0.48
N PHE A 120 9.27 -14.18 -0.71
CA PHE A 120 8.23 -13.79 0.24
C PHE A 120 7.15 -14.88 0.35
N GLY A 121 6.76 -15.17 1.59
CA GLY A 121 5.86 -16.27 1.90
C GLY A 121 6.51 -17.67 1.88
N LYS A 122 7.81 -17.76 1.59
CA LYS A 122 8.59 -19.03 1.62
C LYS A 122 9.77 -18.98 2.59
N THR A 123 10.61 -17.97 2.46
CA THR A 123 11.81 -17.76 3.27
C THR A 123 11.84 -16.41 3.96
N VAL A 124 11.02 -15.46 3.49
CA VAL A 124 10.87 -14.13 4.09
C VAL A 124 9.38 -13.87 4.35
N PHE A 125 9.07 -13.36 5.52
CA PHE A 125 7.71 -13.15 6.00
C PHE A 125 7.57 -11.72 6.56
N LEU A 126 6.37 -11.17 6.47
CA LEU A 126 6.06 -9.83 7.00
C LEU A 126 5.84 -9.85 8.50
N THR A 127 5.43 -10.99 9.06
CA THR A 127 5.20 -11.16 10.49
C THR A 127 6.02 -12.32 11.04
N ARG A 128 6.34 -12.23 12.34
CA ARG A 128 7.06 -13.29 13.04
C ARG A 128 6.26 -14.58 13.13
N GLU A 129 4.96 -14.47 13.31
CA GLU A 129 4.02 -15.60 13.42
C GLU A 129 4.00 -16.44 12.14
N GLU A 130 4.01 -15.78 10.97
CA GLU A 130 4.10 -16.47 9.68
C GLU A 130 5.43 -17.21 9.52
N ALA A 131 6.53 -16.59 9.94
CA ALA A 131 7.85 -17.22 9.91
C ALA A 131 7.94 -18.43 10.84
N GLU A 132 7.41 -18.33 12.06
CA GLU A 132 7.35 -19.43 13.03
C GLU A 132 6.51 -20.60 12.52
N LYS A 133 5.37 -20.31 11.89
CA LYS A 133 4.51 -21.31 11.27
C LYS A 133 5.21 -22.03 10.13
N ALA A 134 5.87 -21.28 9.24
CA ALA A 134 6.63 -21.87 8.14
C ALA A 134 7.78 -22.74 8.64
N LEU A 135 8.48 -22.32 9.69
CA LEU A 135 9.54 -23.11 10.31
C LEU A 135 9.01 -24.41 10.86
N ALA A 136 7.89 -24.40 11.58
CA ALA A 136 7.25 -25.59 12.13
C ALA A 136 6.80 -26.57 11.03
N GLU A 137 6.28 -26.06 9.91
CA GLU A 137 5.90 -26.87 8.74
C GLU A 137 7.11 -27.53 8.07
N MET A 138 8.26 -26.85 8.04
CA MET A 138 9.52 -27.42 7.52
C MET A 138 10.07 -28.52 8.43
N GLU A 139 9.91 -28.37 9.74
CA GLU A 139 10.32 -29.38 10.72
C GLU A 139 9.45 -30.64 10.66
N GLY A 140 8.14 -30.48 10.54
CA GLY A 140 7.19 -31.59 10.41
C GLY A 140 7.37 -32.43 9.14
N LYS A 141 7.95 -31.86 8.08
CA LYS A 141 8.24 -32.60 6.84
C LYS A 141 9.50 -33.45 6.90
N LYS A 142 10.38 -33.24 7.88
CA LYS A 142 11.63 -34.02 8.03
C LYS A 142 11.44 -35.35 8.76
N ASP A 143 10.35 -35.52 9.48
CA ASP A 143 10.01 -36.74 10.24
C ASP A 143 9.07 -37.70 9.48
N GLY A 144 8.88 -37.45 8.19
CA GLY A 144 8.05 -38.27 7.31
C GLY A 144 8.82 -39.01 6.25
#